data_b4c1d007cfad3141d88921b88d2fafb8
#
_entry.id   b4c1d007cfad3141d88921b88d2fafb8
#
_cell.length_a   1.000
_cell.length_b   1.000
_cell.length_c   1.000
_cell.angle_alpha   90.00
_cell.angle_beta   90.00
_cell.angle_gamma   90.00
#
_symmetry.space_group_name_H-M   'P 1'
#
loop_
_entity.id
_entity.type
_entity.pdbx_description
1 polymer ?
#
loop_
_entity_poly.entity_id
_entity_poly.type
_entity_poly.pdbx_seq_one_letter_code
_entity_poly.pdbx_strand_id
1 'polypeptide(L)'
;MNEIVIPKQTMMQQLCICMHMKKDYMGNDQLLPGYNIQFGVCDEYIAVYDVKQYASDMDCFKPLMEKFHRIYGKYPEYPVTDAGYGSFNNYLYCEEHGMGKYMKFTMYEKESKNIKYHNDPYRAVNFRIDENGDLLCPNNKKFHYVYSRPIKGNKYGRTEEFYQCEECANCSHKEKCCKCKGNRIVRINEELTAFHKEVLDNLNCIHGALLRMNRSIQSEGANGIIKWNRSYTRARRRGLNAMNLEIAMICCGFNLHKFHLKKIAIRKAA
;
A
#
# COMPACT_ATOMS: atom_id res chain seq x y z
N MET A 1 24.91 36.37 -21.26
CA MET A 1 24.14 35.76 -20.16
C MET A 1 22.81 35.34 -20.74
N ASN A 2 22.66 34.06 -21.02
CA ASN A 2 21.39 33.53 -21.55
C ASN A 2 20.52 33.17 -20.35
N GLU A 3 19.49 33.97 -20.10
CA GLU A 3 18.43 33.63 -19.15
C GLU A 3 17.68 32.42 -19.69
N ILE A 4 17.78 31.30 -19.01
CA ILE A 4 16.94 30.12 -19.26
C ILE A 4 15.56 30.43 -18.73
N VAL A 5 14.66 30.84 -19.59
CA VAL A 5 13.25 31.00 -19.27
C VAL A 5 12.64 29.60 -19.10
N ILE A 6 12.49 29.14 -17.86
CA ILE A 6 11.78 27.90 -17.55
C ILE A 6 10.27 28.16 -17.75
N PRO A 7 9.56 27.39 -18.60
CA PRO A 7 8.14 27.57 -18.81
C PRO A 7 7.38 27.46 -17.49
N LYS A 8 6.41 28.35 -17.26
CA LYS A 8 5.58 28.37 -16.02
C LYS A 8 4.95 27.02 -15.67
N GLN A 9 4.63 26.20 -16.66
CA GLN A 9 4.12 24.83 -16.46
C GLN A 9 5.16 23.89 -15.83
N THR A 10 6.44 24.01 -16.19
CA THR A 10 7.52 23.19 -15.64
C THR A 10 7.81 23.58 -14.17
N MET A 11 7.69 24.84 -13.81
CA MET A 11 7.82 25.30 -12.41
C MET A 11 6.69 24.77 -11.52
N MET A 12 5.44 24.71 -12.00
CA MET A 12 4.33 24.12 -11.22
C MET A 12 4.51 22.61 -11.01
N GLN A 13 5.04 21.88 -12.00
CA GLN A 13 5.33 20.43 -11.87
C GLN A 13 6.45 20.13 -10.87
N GLN A 14 7.38 21.05 -10.63
CA GLN A 14 8.43 20.90 -9.61
C GLN A 14 7.96 21.25 -8.18
N LEU A 15 6.83 21.94 -8.02
CA LEU A 15 6.37 22.45 -6.72
C LEU A 15 5.35 21.53 -6.03
N CYS A 16 4.56 20.78 -6.77
CA CYS A 16 3.53 19.88 -6.24
C CYS A 16 3.07 18.89 -7.32
N ILE A 17 2.37 17.83 -6.92
CA ILE A 17 1.69 16.91 -7.84
C ILE A 17 0.20 17.24 -7.91
N CYS A 18 -0.41 17.11 -9.09
CA CYS A 18 -1.85 17.19 -9.25
C CYS A 18 -2.49 15.84 -8.91
N MET A 19 -3.42 15.83 -7.97
CA MET A 19 -4.10 14.63 -7.49
C MET A 19 -5.58 14.89 -7.20
N HIS A 20 -6.39 13.85 -7.26
CA HIS A 20 -7.77 13.91 -6.77
C HIS A 20 -7.76 14.02 -5.24
N MET A 21 -8.34 15.09 -4.74
CA MET A 21 -8.48 15.28 -3.30
C MET A 21 -9.73 14.56 -2.80
N LYS A 22 -9.64 13.91 -1.63
CA LYS A 22 -10.81 13.23 -1.00
C LYS A 22 -12.01 14.14 -0.79
N LYS A 23 -11.79 15.44 -0.68
CA LYS A 23 -12.81 16.45 -0.55
C LYS A 23 -12.58 17.49 -1.63
N ASP A 24 -13.44 17.46 -2.65
CA ASP A 24 -13.46 18.46 -3.70
C ASP A 24 -14.31 19.66 -3.23
N TYR A 25 -13.63 20.74 -2.87
CA TYR A 25 -14.30 21.97 -2.43
C TYR A 25 -14.98 22.75 -3.57
N MET A 26 -14.58 22.46 -4.82
CA MET A 26 -15.12 23.12 -6.01
C MET A 26 -16.26 22.32 -6.64
N GLY A 27 -16.41 21.05 -6.27
CA GLY A 27 -17.44 20.14 -6.80
C GLY A 27 -17.31 19.84 -8.30
N ASN A 28 -16.12 19.97 -8.88
CA ASN A 28 -15.90 19.84 -10.32
C ASN A 28 -14.95 18.69 -10.70
N ASP A 29 -14.60 17.82 -9.73
CA ASP A 29 -13.74 16.65 -9.90
C ASP A 29 -12.36 16.95 -10.52
N GLN A 30 -11.85 18.15 -10.31
CA GLN A 30 -10.56 18.57 -10.84
C GLN A 30 -9.39 18.00 -10.03
N LEU A 31 -8.30 17.74 -10.74
CA LEU A 31 -7.01 17.47 -10.11
C LEU A 31 -6.46 18.75 -9.46
N LEU A 32 -6.25 18.72 -8.16
CA LEU A 32 -5.70 19.85 -7.41
C LEU A 32 -4.24 19.60 -7.05
N PRO A 33 -3.41 20.67 -7.00
CA PRO A 33 -2.04 20.55 -6.55
C PRO A 33 -1.98 20.19 -5.07
N GLY A 34 -1.23 19.12 -4.73
CA GLY A 34 -1.14 18.64 -3.36
C GLY A 34 0.20 17.97 -3.06
N TYR A 35 0.39 17.62 -1.80
CA TYR A 35 1.50 16.83 -1.31
C TYR A 35 0.97 15.57 -0.65
N ASN A 36 1.68 14.47 -0.85
CA ASN A 36 1.42 13.24 -0.14
C ASN A 36 2.21 13.28 1.17
N ILE A 37 1.50 13.35 2.30
CA ILE A 37 2.07 13.47 3.64
C ILE A 37 1.87 12.14 4.36
N GLN A 38 2.97 11.52 4.76
CA GLN A 38 2.99 10.25 5.46
C GLN A 38 3.37 10.46 6.93
N PHE A 39 2.66 9.79 7.84
CA PHE A 39 2.99 9.75 9.26
C PHE A 39 3.20 8.30 9.72
N GLY A 40 4.35 8.02 10.35
CA GLY A 40 4.54 6.83 11.15
C GLY A 40 4.25 7.16 12.61
N VAL A 41 3.23 6.49 13.17
CA VAL A 41 2.78 6.73 14.56
C VAL A 41 3.14 5.52 15.42
N CYS A 42 3.72 5.77 16.57
CA CYS A 42 4.08 4.76 17.57
C CYS A 42 3.70 5.30 18.96
N ASP A 43 3.02 4.51 19.76
CA ASP A 43 2.56 4.88 21.11
C ASP A 43 1.84 6.23 21.18
N GLU A 44 1.03 6.50 20.15
CA GLU A 44 0.29 7.75 19.93
C GLU A 44 1.14 8.98 19.58
N TYR A 45 2.46 8.85 19.45
CA TYR A 45 3.35 9.90 18.96
C TYR A 45 3.65 9.75 17.48
N ILE A 46 3.82 10.85 16.78
CA ILE A 46 4.34 10.84 15.41
C ILE A 46 5.85 10.62 15.51
N ALA A 47 6.28 9.37 15.27
CA ALA A 47 7.67 8.96 15.32
C ALA A 47 8.46 9.42 14.08
N VAL A 48 7.82 9.38 12.91
CA VAL A 48 8.40 9.79 11.65
C VAL A 48 7.33 10.40 10.75
N TYR A 49 7.72 11.36 9.93
CA TYR A 49 6.87 11.90 8.86
C TYR A 49 7.69 12.00 7.57
N ASP A 50 7.01 11.98 6.45
CA ASP A 50 7.61 12.26 5.15
C ASP A 50 6.64 13.04 4.26
N VAL A 51 7.18 13.88 3.38
CA VAL A 51 6.41 14.69 2.44
C VAL A 51 6.90 14.37 1.05
N LYS A 52 6.02 13.88 0.20
CA LYS A 52 6.34 13.46 -1.16
C LYS A 52 5.42 14.13 -2.19
N GLN A 53 5.94 14.15 -3.42
CA GLN A 53 5.21 14.54 -4.61
C GLN A 53 4.82 13.30 -5.43
N TYR A 54 4.39 12.23 -4.74
CA TYR A 54 3.91 10.98 -5.35
C TYR A 54 2.41 10.87 -5.17
N ALA A 55 1.69 10.54 -6.23
CA ALA A 55 0.26 10.30 -6.14
C ALA A 55 -0.06 8.97 -5.43
N SER A 56 0.83 7.98 -5.56
CA SER A 56 0.67 6.65 -4.98
C SER A 56 1.37 6.53 -3.63
N ASP A 57 0.70 5.93 -2.66
CA ASP A 57 1.28 5.59 -1.35
C ASP A 57 2.30 4.46 -1.43
N MET A 58 2.23 3.61 -2.47
CA MET A 58 3.16 2.49 -2.65
C MET A 58 4.62 2.94 -2.67
N ASP A 59 4.90 4.06 -3.35
CA ASP A 59 6.25 4.59 -3.47
C ASP A 59 6.71 5.40 -2.23
N CYS A 60 5.79 5.64 -1.29
CA CYS A 60 6.09 6.38 -0.06
C CYS A 60 6.60 5.49 1.07
N PHE A 61 6.36 4.17 1.02
CA PHE A 61 6.71 3.25 2.10
C PHE A 61 8.21 3.18 2.35
N LYS A 62 8.99 2.80 1.35
CA LYS A 62 10.44 2.66 1.47
C LYS A 62 11.13 3.95 1.97
N PRO A 63 10.90 5.14 1.38
CA PRO A 63 11.48 6.38 1.89
C PRO A 63 11.13 6.68 3.35
N LEU A 64 9.91 6.36 3.80
CA LEU A 64 9.48 6.55 5.18
C LEU A 64 10.24 5.62 6.14
N MET A 65 10.41 4.33 5.76
CA MET A 65 11.16 3.35 6.55
C MET A 65 12.65 3.70 6.62
N GLU A 66 13.26 4.14 5.53
CA GLU A 66 14.64 4.63 5.51
C GLU A 66 14.83 5.85 6.43
N LYS A 67 13.85 6.76 6.44
CA LYS A 67 13.87 7.92 7.33
C LYS A 67 13.72 7.50 8.80
N PHE A 68 12.86 6.53 9.08
CA PHE A 68 12.72 5.94 10.42
C PHE A 68 14.03 5.30 10.87
N HIS A 69 14.64 4.46 10.02
CA HIS A 69 15.93 3.83 10.31
C HIS A 69 17.04 4.85 10.59
N ARG A 70 17.11 5.95 9.82
CA ARG A 70 18.09 7.02 10.04
C ARG A 70 17.93 7.71 11.39
N ILE A 71 16.69 7.85 11.88
CA ILE A 71 16.40 8.52 13.17
C ILE A 71 16.66 7.58 14.35
N TYR A 72 16.26 6.31 14.24
CA TYR A 72 16.24 5.37 15.37
C TYR A 72 17.33 4.29 15.32
N GLY A 73 18.13 4.21 14.24
CA GLY A 73 19.16 3.19 14.04
C GLY A 73 18.65 1.78 13.77
N LYS A 74 17.33 1.61 13.63
CA LYS A 74 16.66 0.32 13.39
C LYS A 74 15.40 0.49 12.57
N TYR A 75 14.98 -0.57 11.87
CA TYR A 75 13.67 -0.62 11.23
C TYR A 75 12.57 -0.99 12.24
N PRO A 76 11.29 -0.62 11.98
CA PRO A 76 10.18 -1.06 12.81
C PRO A 76 9.93 -2.56 12.60
N GLU A 77 9.66 -3.28 13.68
CA GLU A 77 9.41 -4.72 13.64
C GLU A 77 8.10 -5.06 12.91
N TYR A 78 7.05 -4.27 13.16
CA TYR A 78 5.71 -4.47 12.60
C TYR A 78 5.16 -3.20 11.94
N PRO A 79 5.57 -2.89 10.70
CA PRO A 79 5.01 -1.74 9.97
C PRO A 79 3.59 -2.06 9.48
N VAL A 80 2.59 -1.52 10.15
CA VAL A 80 1.17 -1.77 9.85
C VAL A 80 0.63 -0.65 8.98
N THR A 81 0.24 -0.96 7.76
CA THR A 81 -0.28 0.02 6.80
C THR A 81 -1.61 -0.43 6.18
N ASP A 82 -2.26 0.46 5.44
CA ASP A 82 -3.45 0.12 4.68
C ASP A 82 -3.13 -0.47 3.29
N ALA A 83 -4.16 -0.72 2.49
CA ALA A 83 -4.03 -1.37 1.20
C ALA A 83 -3.29 -0.53 0.13
N GLY A 84 -3.15 0.77 0.35
CA GLY A 84 -2.43 1.67 -0.57
C GLY A 84 -0.93 1.38 -0.64
N TYR A 85 -0.38 0.70 0.36
CA TYR A 85 1.06 0.37 0.43
C TYR A 85 1.37 -1.07 0.00
N GLY A 86 0.37 -1.95 -0.05
CA GLY A 86 0.54 -3.36 -0.36
C GLY A 86 1.01 -3.60 -1.79
N SER A 87 2.30 -3.85 -1.96
CA SER A 87 2.92 -4.16 -3.25
C SER A 87 4.04 -5.18 -3.07
N PHE A 88 4.33 -5.90 -4.15
CA PHE A 88 5.45 -6.84 -4.15
C PHE A 88 6.75 -6.20 -3.67
N ASN A 89 7.08 -5.03 -4.21
CA ASN A 89 8.32 -4.33 -3.88
C ASN A 89 8.40 -3.97 -2.39
N ASN A 90 7.28 -3.61 -1.78
CA ASN A 90 7.24 -3.27 -0.36
C ASN A 90 7.31 -4.52 0.53
N TYR A 91 6.72 -5.65 0.09
CA TYR A 91 6.85 -6.93 0.81
C TYR A 91 8.28 -7.46 0.75
N LEU A 92 8.91 -7.42 -0.43
CA LEU A 92 10.30 -7.80 -0.59
C LEU A 92 11.22 -6.91 0.27
N TYR A 93 10.98 -5.61 0.27
CA TYR A 93 11.73 -4.68 1.11
C TYR A 93 11.59 -4.98 2.61
N CYS A 94 10.39 -5.38 3.07
CA CYS A 94 10.20 -5.84 4.45
C CYS A 94 11.04 -7.09 4.75
N GLU A 95 11.06 -8.05 3.84
CA GLU A 95 11.84 -9.28 3.99
C GLU A 95 13.34 -9.01 4.05
N GLU A 96 13.86 -8.20 3.13
CA GLU A 96 15.28 -7.80 3.09
C GLU A 96 15.75 -7.11 4.38
N HIS A 97 14.86 -6.45 5.12
CA HIS A 97 15.18 -5.69 6.32
C HIS A 97 14.64 -6.30 7.62
N GLY A 98 14.16 -7.53 7.58
CA GLY A 98 13.66 -8.25 8.75
C GLY A 98 12.39 -7.64 9.38
N MET A 99 11.60 -6.92 8.60
CA MET A 99 10.31 -6.35 9.01
C MET A 99 9.16 -7.33 8.73
N GLY A 100 8.20 -7.40 9.63
CA GLY A 100 6.99 -8.19 9.39
C GLY A 100 6.11 -7.60 8.29
N LYS A 101 5.43 -8.47 7.52
CA LYS A 101 4.54 -8.06 6.43
C LYS A 101 3.12 -7.88 6.96
N TYR A 102 2.79 -6.66 7.44
CA TYR A 102 1.48 -6.28 8.01
C TYR A 102 0.77 -5.21 7.16
N MET A 103 1.06 -5.18 5.87
CA MET A 103 0.44 -4.28 4.89
C MET A 103 -0.67 -5.00 4.16
N LYS A 104 -1.90 -4.46 4.20
CA LYS A 104 -3.00 -4.99 3.39
C LYS A 104 -2.70 -4.84 1.90
N PHE A 105 -3.15 -5.79 1.08
CA PHE A 105 -3.19 -5.66 -0.38
C PHE A 105 -4.60 -5.28 -0.85
N THR A 106 -4.74 -4.82 -2.07
CA THR A 106 -5.99 -4.25 -2.61
C THR A 106 -7.22 -5.15 -2.43
N MET A 107 -7.05 -6.48 -2.52
CA MET A 107 -8.16 -7.43 -2.40
C MET A 107 -8.26 -8.08 -1.00
N TYR A 108 -7.46 -7.63 -0.02
CA TYR A 108 -7.40 -8.22 1.32
C TYR A 108 -8.77 -8.39 2.00
N GLU A 109 -9.60 -7.34 2.00
CA GLU A 109 -10.91 -7.38 2.65
C GLU A 109 -11.84 -8.43 2.01
N LYS A 110 -11.76 -8.57 0.69
CA LYS A 110 -12.54 -9.55 -0.05
C LYS A 110 -12.01 -10.96 0.18
N GLU A 111 -10.71 -11.12 0.19
CA GLU A 111 -10.03 -12.40 0.44
C GLU A 111 -10.28 -12.91 1.87
N SER A 112 -10.21 -12.01 2.85
CA SER A 112 -10.36 -12.34 4.27
C SER A 112 -11.81 -12.56 4.72
N LYS A 113 -12.79 -11.82 4.16
CA LYS A 113 -14.17 -11.82 4.66
C LYS A 113 -15.15 -12.59 3.79
N ASN A 114 -14.85 -12.80 2.51
CA ASN A 114 -15.75 -13.46 1.57
C ASN A 114 -15.29 -14.89 1.28
N ILE A 115 -15.81 -15.85 2.05
CA ILE A 115 -15.47 -17.27 1.92
C ILE A 115 -15.77 -17.80 0.49
N LYS A 116 -16.86 -17.33 -0.16
CA LYS A 116 -17.19 -17.74 -1.53
C LYS A 116 -16.13 -17.27 -2.52
N TYR A 117 -15.61 -16.07 -2.35
CA TYR A 117 -14.54 -15.53 -3.18
C TYR A 117 -13.21 -16.24 -2.90
N HIS A 118 -12.87 -16.45 -1.62
CA HIS A 118 -11.65 -17.14 -1.22
C HIS A 118 -11.59 -18.56 -1.79
N ASN A 119 -12.68 -19.32 -1.69
CA ASN A 119 -12.77 -20.72 -2.12
C ASN A 119 -13.28 -20.87 -3.56
N ASP A 120 -13.38 -19.81 -4.35
CA ASP A 120 -13.86 -19.91 -5.74
C ASP A 120 -12.90 -20.77 -6.57
N PRO A 121 -13.35 -21.95 -7.06
CA PRO A 121 -12.49 -22.88 -7.79
C PRO A 121 -12.03 -22.35 -9.15
N TYR A 122 -12.68 -21.27 -9.65
CA TYR A 122 -12.32 -20.67 -10.93
C TYR A 122 -11.24 -19.60 -10.81
N ARG A 123 -10.73 -19.30 -9.62
CA ARG A 123 -9.58 -18.40 -9.43
C ARG A 123 -8.29 -19.18 -9.67
N ALA A 124 -7.38 -18.59 -10.45
CA ALA A 124 -6.09 -19.23 -10.77
C ALA A 124 -5.27 -19.60 -9.52
N VAL A 125 -5.36 -18.79 -8.45
CA VAL A 125 -4.68 -19.07 -7.17
C VAL A 125 -5.19 -20.37 -6.48
N ASN A 126 -6.39 -20.82 -6.80
CA ASN A 126 -7.01 -22.03 -6.25
C ASN A 126 -6.89 -23.25 -7.18
N PHE A 127 -6.20 -23.12 -8.30
CA PHE A 127 -5.98 -24.24 -9.21
C PHE A 127 -5.06 -25.27 -8.57
N ARG A 128 -5.32 -26.53 -8.84
CA ARG A 128 -4.51 -27.63 -8.34
C ARG A 128 -3.24 -27.76 -9.17
N ILE A 129 -2.21 -28.24 -8.55
CA ILE A 129 -0.96 -28.65 -9.21
C ILE A 129 -0.94 -30.17 -9.16
N ASP A 130 -0.70 -30.84 -10.29
CA ASP A 130 -0.58 -32.28 -10.35
C ASP A 130 0.79 -32.76 -9.86
N GLU A 131 0.99 -34.09 -9.84
CA GLU A 131 2.25 -34.71 -9.40
C GLU A 131 3.46 -34.34 -10.28
N ASN A 132 3.20 -33.89 -11.50
CA ASN A 132 4.23 -33.46 -12.44
C ASN A 132 4.53 -31.95 -12.36
N GLY A 133 3.81 -31.23 -11.50
CA GLY A 133 3.94 -29.78 -11.39
C GLY A 133 3.09 -28.99 -12.39
N ASP A 134 2.19 -29.64 -13.14
CA ASP A 134 1.30 -28.99 -14.08
C ASP A 134 0.10 -28.35 -13.38
N LEU A 135 -0.26 -27.14 -13.77
CA LEU A 135 -1.44 -26.45 -13.26
C LEU A 135 -2.71 -27.01 -13.90
N LEU A 136 -3.67 -27.42 -13.07
CA LEU A 136 -4.95 -27.98 -13.50
C LEU A 136 -6.12 -27.04 -13.26
N CYS A 137 -6.97 -26.84 -14.27
CA CYS A 137 -8.23 -26.13 -14.12
C CYS A 137 -9.26 -26.95 -13.32
N PRO A 138 -10.42 -26.37 -12.89
CA PRO A 138 -11.48 -27.11 -12.20
C PRO A 138 -12.07 -28.27 -12.99
N ASN A 139 -11.87 -28.31 -14.30
CA ASN A 139 -12.28 -29.43 -15.17
C ASN A 139 -11.10 -30.37 -15.49
N ASN A 140 -10.06 -30.40 -14.67
CA ASN A 140 -8.85 -31.23 -14.81
C ASN A 140 -8.12 -31.11 -16.16
N LYS A 141 -8.28 -29.98 -16.84
CA LYS A 141 -7.50 -29.66 -18.06
C LYS A 141 -6.22 -28.97 -17.68
N LYS A 142 -5.11 -29.32 -18.35
CA LYS A 142 -3.79 -28.77 -18.07
C LYS A 142 -3.64 -27.34 -18.62
N PHE A 143 -2.83 -26.58 -17.94
CA PHE A 143 -2.34 -25.29 -18.41
C PHE A 143 -0.90 -25.44 -18.81
N HIS A 144 -0.58 -25.04 -20.05
CA HIS A 144 0.77 -25.04 -20.59
C HIS A 144 1.35 -23.65 -20.53
N TYR A 145 2.62 -23.55 -20.16
CA TYR A 145 3.39 -22.31 -20.25
C TYR A 145 3.39 -21.79 -21.68
N VAL A 146 3.17 -20.50 -21.86
CA VAL A 146 3.16 -19.85 -23.18
C VAL A 146 4.33 -18.90 -23.31
N TYR A 147 4.45 -17.96 -22.40
CA TYR A 147 5.52 -16.97 -22.37
C TYR A 147 5.64 -16.31 -21.00
N SER A 148 6.78 -15.65 -20.78
CA SER A 148 6.96 -14.70 -19.69
C SER A 148 7.21 -13.29 -20.24
N ARG A 149 6.85 -12.29 -19.45
CA ARG A 149 7.19 -10.90 -19.76
C ARG A 149 7.66 -10.18 -18.50
N PRO A 150 8.58 -9.20 -18.63
CA PRO A 150 8.98 -8.36 -17.51
C PRO A 150 7.80 -7.47 -17.09
N ILE A 151 7.65 -7.28 -15.78
CA ILE A 151 6.64 -6.38 -15.22
C ILE A 151 7.10 -4.94 -15.44
N LYS A 152 6.28 -4.15 -16.12
CA LYS A 152 6.58 -2.74 -16.41
C LYS A 152 6.74 -1.94 -15.11
N GLY A 153 7.83 -1.16 -15.02
CA GLY A 153 8.14 -0.34 -13.85
C GLY A 153 8.72 -1.10 -12.66
N ASN A 154 9.01 -2.38 -12.81
CA ASN A 154 9.65 -3.18 -11.77
C ASN A 154 11.17 -2.96 -11.73
N LYS A 155 11.69 -2.62 -10.55
CA LYS A 155 13.12 -2.38 -10.32
C LYS A 155 13.92 -3.64 -9.97
N TYR A 156 13.24 -4.78 -9.75
CA TYR A 156 13.84 -6.04 -9.27
C TYR A 156 13.92 -7.13 -10.35
N GLY A 157 13.76 -6.79 -11.63
CA GLY A 157 13.85 -7.75 -12.74
C GLY A 157 12.73 -8.80 -12.80
N ARG A 158 11.61 -8.57 -12.11
CA ARG A 158 10.49 -9.52 -11.95
C ARG A 158 9.76 -9.75 -13.26
N THR A 159 9.39 -11.00 -13.51
CA THR A 159 8.60 -11.43 -14.66
C THR A 159 7.23 -11.95 -14.25
N GLU A 160 6.28 -11.89 -15.14
CA GLU A 160 4.99 -12.55 -15.05
C GLU A 160 4.97 -13.72 -16.01
N GLU A 161 4.52 -14.87 -15.54
CA GLU A 161 4.37 -16.06 -16.36
C GLU A 161 2.94 -16.26 -16.78
N PHE A 162 2.75 -16.62 -18.04
CA PHE A 162 1.44 -16.81 -18.65
C PHE A 162 1.27 -18.26 -19.07
N TYR A 163 0.18 -18.85 -18.59
CA TYR A 163 -0.19 -20.24 -18.85
C TYR A 163 -1.53 -20.27 -19.55
N GLN A 164 -1.66 -21.09 -20.60
CA GLN A 164 -2.89 -21.25 -21.37
C GLN A 164 -3.45 -22.66 -21.18
N CYS A 165 -4.75 -22.74 -20.94
CA CYS A 165 -5.48 -24.01 -20.88
C CYS A 165 -5.47 -24.68 -22.25
N GLU A 166 -5.26 -26.00 -22.27
CA GLU A 166 -5.17 -26.80 -23.49
C GLU A 166 -6.47 -26.76 -24.32
N GLU A 167 -7.63 -26.86 -23.66
CA GLU A 167 -8.93 -26.89 -24.33
C GLU A 167 -10.06 -26.27 -23.49
N CYS A 168 -10.71 -25.25 -24.01
CA CYS A 168 -11.84 -24.59 -23.40
C CYS A 168 -13.09 -24.54 -24.31
N ALA A 169 -13.01 -25.02 -25.56
CA ALA A 169 -14.10 -24.86 -26.54
C ALA A 169 -15.40 -25.56 -26.09
N ASN A 170 -15.30 -26.83 -25.70
CA ASN A 170 -16.44 -27.67 -25.29
C ASN A 170 -16.49 -27.90 -23.77
N CYS A 171 -15.97 -26.96 -22.98
CA CYS A 171 -15.87 -27.09 -21.53
C CYS A 171 -17.21 -26.74 -20.87
N SER A 172 -17.78 -27.65 -20.08
CA SER A 172 -19.02 -27.44 -19.32
C SER A 172 -18.92 -26.31 -18.28
N HIS A 173 -17.70 -25.95 -17.87
CA HIS A 173 -17.42 -24.87 -16.93
C HIS A 173 -17.13 -23.52 -17.62
N LYS A 174 -17.18 -23.47 -18.96
CA LYS A 174 -16.75 -22.31 -19.76
C LYS A 174 -17.37 -20.99 -19.29
N GLU A 175 -18.68 -20.96 -19.15
CA GLU A 175 -19.43 -19.75 -18.78
C GLU A 175 -19.04 -19.17 -17.41
N LYS A 176 -18.78 -20.06 -16.43
CA LYS A 176 -18.39 -19.69 -15.07
C LYS A 176 -16.89 -19.38 -14.97
N CYS A 177 -16.08 -20.05 -15.78
CA CYS A 177 -14.63 -20.01 -15.71
C CYS A 177 -14.03 -18.82 -16.46
N CYS A 178 -14.48 -18.56 -17.69
CA CYS A 178 -13.85 -17.58 -18.57
C CYS A 178 -14.82 -17.05 -19.63
N LYS A 179 -14.90 -15.73 -19.74
CA LYS A 179 -15.70 -15.05 -20.77
C LYS A 179 -14.97 -14.89 -22.11
N CYS A 180 -13.73 -15.38 -22.23
CA CYS A 180 -12.95 -15.27 -23.47
C CYS A 180 -13.47 -16.24 -24.54
N LYS A 181 -13.36 -15.87 -25.82
CA LYS A 181 -13.75 -16.71 -26.96
C LYS A 181 -12.82 -17.93 -27.13
N GLY A 182 -11.55 -17.77 -26.87
CA GLY A 182 -10.53 -18.83 -26.98
C GLY A 182 -10.30 -19.61 -25.68
N ASN A 183 -9.13 -20.23 -25.59
CA ASN A 183 -8.66 -20.88 -24.39
C ASN A 183 -8.27 -19.87 -23.32
N ARG A 184 -8.55 -20.21 -22.05
CA ARG A 184 -8.25 -19.35 -20.93
C ARG A 184 -6.75 -19.21 -20.74
N ILE A 185 -6.29 -17.96 -20.59
CA ILE A 185 -4.92 -17.64 -20.17
C ILE A 185 -4.99 -17.15 -18.73
N VAL A 186 -4.13 -17.67 -17.88
CA VAL A 186 -3.92 -17.23 -16.51
C VAL A 186 -2.52 -16.67 -16.33
N ARG A 187 -2.40 -15.71 -15.45
CA ARG A 187 -1.15 -15.10 -15.05
C ARG A 187 -0.82 -15.59 -13.65
N ILE A 188 0.34 -16.15 -13.47
CA ILE A 188 0.81 -16.66 -12.20
C ILE A 188 2.01 -15.83 -11.72
N ASN A 189 2.04 -15.60 -10.45
CA ASN A 189 3.16 -15.01 -9.73
C ASN A 189 3.21 -15.68 -8.36
N GLU A 190 3.99 -16.73 -8.26
CA GLU A 190 4.08 -17.56 -7.07
C GLU A 190 4.58 -16.77 -5.85
N GLU A 191 5.62 -15.95 -6.04
CA GLU A 191 6.18 -15.13 -4.95
C GLU A 191 5.15 -14.15 -4.39
N LEU A 192 4.42 -13.44 -5.26
CA LEU A 192 3.38 -12.52 -4.82
C LEU A 192 2.24 -13.26 -4.12
N THR A 193 1.90 -14.44 -4.60
CA THR A 193 0.86 -15.29 -3.98
C THR A 193 1.31 -15.75 -2.59
N ALA A 194 2.58 -16.12 -2.44
CA ALA A 194 3.17 -16.47 -1.14
C ALA A 194 3.14 -15.28 -0.17
N PHE A 195 3.53 -14.08 -0.63
CA PHE A 195 3.44 -12.87 0.19
C PHE A 195 2.01 -12.54 0.60
N HIS A 196 1.03 -12.68 -0.30
CA HIS A 196 -0.37 -12.45 0.05
C HIS A 196 -0.88 -13.45 1.09
N LYS A 197 -0.48 -14.71 1.01
CA LYS A 197 -0.82 -15.74 1.99
C LYS A 197 -0.22 -15.40 3.35
N GLU A 198 1.07 -15.09 3.41
CA GLU A 198 1.75 -14.66 4.64
C GLU A 198 1.07 -13.42 5.27
N VAL A 199 0.72 -12.42 4.45
CA VAL A 199 0.01 -11.23 4.92
C VAL A 199 -1.37 -11.58 5.50
N LEU A 200 -2.11 -12.51 4.87
CA LEU A 200 -3.39 -12.99 5.39
C LEU A 200 -3.22 -13.68 6.74
N ASP A 201 -2.24 -14.56 6.86
CA ASP A 201 -1.94 -15.28 8.10
C ASP A 201 -1.51 -14.30 9.21
N ASN A 202 -0.59 -13.39 8.90
CA ASN A 202 -0.12 -12.36 9.82
C ASN A 202 -1.24 -11.45 10.31
N LEU A 203 -2.07 -10.93 9.40
CA LEU A 203 -3.12 -9.97 9.76
C LEU A 203 -4.35 -10.63 10.38
N ASN A 204 -4.62 -11.91 10.15
CA ASN A 204 -5.79 -12.60 10.69
C ASN A 204 -5.51 -13.30 12.03
N CYS A 205 -4.26 -13.42 12.45
CA CYS A 205 -3.93 -13.90 13.79
C CYS A 205 -4.31 -12.87 14.87
N ILE A 206 -4.35 -13.28 16.14
CA ILE A 206 -4.70 -12.41 17.28
C ILE A 206 -3.79 -11.18 17.33
N HIS A 207 -2.48 -11.38 17.20
CA HIS A 207 -1.51 -10.28 17.19
C HIS A 207 -1.76 -9.29 16.04
N GLY A 208 -1.97 -9.79 14.82
CA GLY A 208 -2.27 -8.95 13.68
C GLY A 208 -3.59 -8.21 13.80
N ALA A 209 -4.60 -8.80 14.42
CA ALA A 209 -5.87 -8.14 14.70
C ALA A 209 -5.69 -6.95 15.68
N LEU A 210 -4.88 -7.15 16.73
CA LEU A 210 -4.53 -6.07 17.68
C LEU A 210 -3.73 -4.97 17.00
N LEU A 211 -2.75 -5.30 16.18
CA LEU A 211 -1.96 -4.33 15.43
C LEU A 211 -2.82 -3.49 14.47
N ARG A 212 -3.77 -4.11 13.77
CA ARG A 212 -4.73 -3.38 12.91
C ARG A 212 -5.63 -2.43 13.69
N MET A 213 -6.13 -2.87 14.84
CA MET A 213 -6.94 -2.05 15.74
C MET A 213 -6.12 -0.86 16.24
N ASN A 214 -4.91 -1.10 16.74
CA ASN A 214 -4.01 -0.05 17.22
C ASN A 214 -3.66 0.96 16.13
N ARG A 215 -3.40 0.50 14.87
CA ARG A 215 -3.18 1.39 13.74
C ARG A 215 -4.37 2.31 13.52
N SER A 216 -5.59 1.78 13.49
CA SER A 216 -6.80 2.59 13.30
C SER A 216 -6.91 3.64 14.40
N ILE A 217 -6.74 3.27 15.65
CA ILE A 217 -6.83 4.20 16.78
C ILE A 217 -5.73 5.27 16.70
N GLN A 218 -4.50 4.87 16.49
CA GLN A 218 -3.35 5.79 16.58
C GLN A 218 -3.19 6.64 15.33
N SER A 219 -3.15 6.02 14.13
CA SER A 219 -2.88 6.76 12.88
C SER A 219 -4.08 7.60 12.45
N GLU A 220 -5.29 7.04 12.51
CA GLU A 220 -6.50 7.78 12.17
C GLU A 220 -6.79 8.85 13.21
N GLY A 221 -6.55 8.55 14.51
CA GLY A 221 -6.62 9.51 15.59
C GLY A 221 -5.68 10.68 15.43
N ALA A 222 -4.41 10.44 15.10
CA ALA A 222 -3.43 11.50 14.84
C ALA A 222 -3.85 12.37 13.65
N ASN A 223 -4.24 11.74 12.52
CA ASN A 223 -4.74 12.43 11.34
C ASN A 223 -6.01 13.25 11.65
N GLY A 224 -6.94 12.69 12.43
CA GLY A 224 -8.17 13.36 12.85
C GLY A 224 -7.88 14.61 13.68
N ILE A 225 -7.02 14.51 14.68
CA ILE A 225 -6.62 15.65 15.50
C ILE A 225 -5.99 16.75 14.66
N ILE A 226 -5.07 16.43 13.75
CA ILE A 226 -4.39 17.41 12.92
C ILE A 226 -5.37 18.07 11.96
N LYS A 227 -6.16 17.29 11.22
CA LYS A 227 -7.03 17.81 10.16
C LYS A 227 -8.28 18.49 10.69
N TRP A 228 -8.94 17.90 11.70
CA TRP A 228 -10.24 18.36 12.16
C TRP A 228 -10.15 19.21 13.43
N ASN A 229 -9.52 18.71 14.49
CA ASN A 229 -9.49 19.45 15.75
C ASN A 229 -8.58 20.68 15.69
N ARG A 230 -7.53 20.65 14.86
CA ARG A 230 -6.61 21.78 14.66
C ARG A 230 -6.80 22.48 13.31
N SER A 231 -7.83 22.10 12.56
CA SER A 231 -8.22 22.73 11.29
C SER A 231 -7.09 22.82 10.25
N TYR A 232 -6.11 21.89 10.30
CA TYR A 232 -5.06 21.83 9.31
C TYR A 232 -5.54 21.03 8.09
N THR A 233 -6.40 21.63 7.29
CA THR A 233 -7.00 21.02 6.10
C THR A 233 -6.29 21.39 4.81
N ARG A 234 -5.41 22.39 4.85
CA ARG A 234 -4.72 22.95 3.68
C ARG A 234 -3.31 23.38 4.00
N ALA A 235 -2.35 23.00 3.13
CA ALA A 235 -0.97 23.47 3.20
C ALA A 235 -0.91 25.00 3.08
N ARG A 236 -0.11 25.64 3.90
CA ARG A 236 0.06 27.10 3.91
C ARG A 236 1.30 27.53 3.13
N ARG A 237 2.25 26.61 2.91
CA ARG A 237 3.50 26.86 2.21
C ARG A 237 3.57 26.10 0.90
N ARG A 238 4.50 26.49 0.02
CA ARG A 238 4.77 25.86 -1.27
C ARG A 238 6.22 25.43 -1.35
N GLY A 239 6.49 24.38 -2.13
CA GLY A 239 7.80 23.78 -2.27
C GLY A 239 8.10 22.76 -1.18
N LEU A 240 8.84 21.69 -1.55
CA LEU A 240 9.04 20.50 -0.73
C LEU A 240 9.75 20.84 0.60
N ASN A 241 10.77 21.70 0.57
CA ASN A 241 11.51 22.09 1.77
C ASN A 241 10.65 22.87 2.77
N ALA A 242 9.86 23.84 2.27
CA ALA A 242 8.96 24.62 3.10
C ALA A 242 7.82 23.77 3.68
N MET A 243 7.30 22.82 2.89
CA MET A 243 6.31 21.84 3.36
C MET A 243 6.90 20.88 4.41
N ASN A 244 8.11 20.37 4.23
CA ASN A 244 8.78 19.57 5.23
C ASN A 244 8.92 20.30 6.58
N LEU A 245 9.32 21.58 6.55
CA LEU A 245 9.40 22.40 7.75
C LEU A 245 8.02 22.62 8.40
N GLU A 246 6.98 22.92 7.60
CA GLU A 246 5.61 23.10 8.08
C GLU A 246 5.11 21.83 8.78
N ILE A 247 5.29 20.65 8.17
CA ILE A 247 4.89 19.37 8.76
C ILE A 247 5.74 19.03 9.99
N ALA A 248 7.05 19.35 10.00
CA ALA A 248 7.87 19.19 11.19
C ALA A 248 7.31 19.93 12.41
N MET A 249 6.94 21.20 12.23
CA MET A 249 6.35 22.02 13.30
C MET A 249 5.01 21.47 13.79
N ILE A 250 4.17 20.94 12.87
CA ILE A 250 2.91 20.31 13.23
C ILE A 250 3.15 19.04 14.06
N CYS A 251 4.11 18.20 13.66
CA CYS A 251 4.48 16.98 14.39
C CYS A 251 5.03 17.31 15.79
N CYS A 252 5.92 18.30 15.91
CA CYS A 252 6.42 18.76 17.20
C CYS A 252 5.29 19.25 18.11
N GLY A 253 4.42 20.10 17.63
CA GLY A 253 3.28 20.62 18.39
C GLY A 253 2.28 19.52 18.78
N PHE A 254 2.06 18.53 17.89
CA PHE A 254 1.24 17.36 18.20
C PHE A 254 1.86 16.52 19.33
N ASN A 255 3.14 16.18 19.21
CA ASN A 255 3.86 15.35 20.19
C ASN A 255 3.98 16.04 21.55
N LEU A 256 4.27 17.33 21.60
CA LEU A 256 4.29 18.11 22.85
C LEU A 256 2.94 18.10 23.55
N HIS A 257 1.86 18.28 22.81
CA HIS A 257 0.51 18.24 23.39
C HIS A 257 0.17 16.85 23.93
N LYS A 258 0.48 15.79 23.21
CA LYS A 258 0.31 14.40 23.67
C LYS A 258 1.12 14.11 24.93
N PHE A 259 2.38 14.52 24.96
CA PHE A 259 3.24 14.40 26.13
C PHE A 259 2.64 15.11 27.35
N HIS A 260 2.17 16.33 27.16
CA HIS A 260 1.53 17.10 28.24
C HIS A 260 0.29 16.40 28.79
N LEU A 261 -0.59 15.91 27.92
CA LEU A 261 -1.81 15.19 28.33
C LEU A 261 -1.48 13.91 29.11
N LYS A 262 -0.51 13.11 28.64
CA LYS A 262 -0.06 11.90 29.34
C LYS A 262 0.53 12.23 30.71
N LYS A 263 1.32 13.29 30.82
CA LYS A 263 1.89 13.75 32.10
C LYS A 263 0.81 14.18 33.10
N ILE A 264 -0.24 14.87 32.64
CA ILE A 264 -1.38 15.24 33.47
C ILE A 264 -2.15 13.99 33.96
N ALA A 265 -2.38 13.03 33.04
CA ALA A 265 -3.10 11.79 33.38
C ALA A 265 -2.36 10.98 34.44
N ILE A 266 -1.05 10.84 34.34
CA ILE A 266 -0.21 10.18 35.35
C ILE A 266 -0.32 10.90 36.71
N ARG A 267 -0.25 12.24 36.74
CA ARG A 267 -0.38 13.01 38.01
C ARG A 267 -1.75 12.92 38.67
N LYS A 268 -2.80 12.66 37.88
CA LYS A 268 -4.16 12.47 38.43
C LYS A 268 -4.40 11.05 38.92
N ALA A 269 -3.62 10.09 38.47
CA ALA A 269 -3.74 8.69 38.85
C ALA A 269 -2.84 8.32 40.05
N ALA A 270 -1.85 9.16 40.36
CA ALA A 270 -1.00 9.10 41.57
C ALA A 270 -1.59 9.90 42.72
#